data_300509d264d7b42b94c90f0900267d21
#
_entry.id   300509d264d7b42b94c90f0900267d21
#
_cell.length_a   1.000
_cell.length_b   1.000
_cell.length_c   1.000
_cell.angle_alpha   90.00
_cell.angle_beta   90.00
_cell.angle_gamma   90.00
#
_symmetry.space_group_name_H-M   'P 1'
#
loop_
_entity.id
_entity.type
_entity.pdbx_description
1 polymer ?
#
loop_
_entity_poly.entity_id
_entity_poly.type
_entity_poly.pdbx_seq_one_letter_code
_entity_poly.pdbx_strand_id
1 'polypeptide(L)'
;GIPYQYVQEALPDASVLKLGLVHPLPRKLIEEFAAQVDTLYVVEELEPVIEEQIRAWGIPVIGKEIFTVQGEYSANMLRRAILKEEITLTKPAAAPQRPPILCPGCPHRSVFSVLKKLKLHGAGDIGCYTLGAVAPLNVVDFNVCMGASISTLHGMEKAKGKDYVKNWVALIGDSTFMHTGVNSLMNMVYNQATGTVIILDNSTTGMTGHQDHAATGKTLQGDPTYAINIYHLCKAMGIEHVYEIDAFDIEGLEKLLKEETQRDALSVIITKSPCALLKEFIPKGKCIIHEDACKKCGQCLVPGCPAMRKQESGIPQIDPAMCNGCQLCEKRCKFHAIELIPREKG
;
A
#
# COMPACT_ATOMS: atom_id res chain seq x y z
N GLY A 1 -18.67 16.39 -6.99
CA GLY A 1 -18.21 15.34 -6.08
C GLY A 1 -19.32 14.75 -5.21
N ILE A 2 -18.99 14.03 -4.16
CA ILE A 2 -19.95 13.40 -3.23
C ILE A 2 -20.89 14.40 -2.56
N PRO A 3 -20.46 15.62 -2.16
CA PRO A 3 -21.36 16.59 -1.55
C PRO A 3 -22.64 16.90 -2.35
N TYR A 4 -22.60 16.75 -3.68
CA TYR A 4 -23.80 16.88 -4.50
C TYR A 4 -24.93 15.93 -4.08
N GLN A 5 -24.61 14.68 -3.71
CA GLN A 5 -25.60 13.71 -3.26
C GLN A 5 -26.21 14.12 -1.93
N TYR A 6 -25.41 14.63 -1.02
CA TYR A 6 -25.88 15.13 0.27
C TYR A 6 -26.78 16.37 0.12
N VAL A 7 -26.44 17.26 -0.85
CA VAL A 7 -27.31 18.41 -1.15
C VAL A 7 -28.66 17.96 -1.71
N GLN A 8 -28.67 17.01 -2.65
CA GLN A 8 -29.93 16.49 -3.22
C GLN A 8 -30.81 15.82 -2.17
N GLU A 9 -30.23 15.11 -1.21
CA GLU A 9 -30.95 14.47 -0.11
C GLU A 9 -31.45 15.49 0.93
N ALA A 10 -30.62 16.48 1.28
CA ALA A 10 -30.93 17.47 2.30
C ALA A 10 -31.90 18.55 1.80
N LEU A 11 -31.80 18.95 0.55
CA LEU A 11 -32.46 20.12 -0.07
C LEU A 11 -33.00 19.73 -1.46
N PRO A 12 -33.99 18.82 -1.54
CA PRO A 12 -34.46 18.27 -2.83
C PRO A 12 -35.03 19.32 -3.79
N ASP A 13 -35.54 20.42 -3.25
CA ASP A 13 -36.16 21.49 -4.04
C ASP A 13 -35.21 22.66 -4.35
N ALA A 14 -33.95 22.59 -3.91
CA ALA A 14 -32.99 23.66 -4.15
C ALA A 14 -32.45 23.64 -5.59
N SER A 15 -32.17 24.82 -6.12
CA SER A 15 -31.39 24.94 -7.36
C SER A 15 -29.95 24.52 -7.10
N VAL A 16 -29.43 23.59 -7.90
CA VAL A 16 -28.07 23.02 -7.67
C VAL A 16 -27.26 23.03 -8.95
N LEU A 17 -26.09 23.67 -8.89
CA LEU A 17 -25.06 23.57 -9.94
C LEU A 17 -24.02 22.52 -9.55
N LYS A 18 -24.05 21.37 -10.22
CA LYS A 18 -23.01 20.35 -10.07
C LYS A 18 -21.87 20.61 -11.04
N LEU A 19 -20.69 20.94 -10.51
CA LEU A 19 -19.49 21.11 -11.30
C LEU A 19 -18.88 19.75 -11.69
N GLY A 20 -18.79 19.47 -12.99
CA GLY A 20 -18.07 18.32 -13.53
C GLY A 20 -16.59 18.60 -13.69
N LEU A 21 -16.23 19.85 -14.05
CA LEU A 21 -14.87 20.35 -14.14
C LEU A 21 -14.60 21.30 -12.97
N VAL A 22 -13.63 20.97 -12.14
CA VAL A 22 -13.27 21.74 -10.93
C VAL A 22 -11.97 22.53 -11.07
N HIS A 23 -11.22 22.32 -12.14
CA HIS A 23 -10.03 23.10 -12.46
C HIS A 23 -9.72 23.07 -13.97
N PRO A 24 -9.64 24.23 -14.64
CA PRO A 24 -10.09 25.54 -14.15
C PRO A 24 -11.61 25.56 -13.93
N LEU A 25 -12.08 26.37 -12.98
CA LEU A 25 -13.53 26.50 -12.75
C LEU A 25 -14.21 27.19 -13.94
N PRO A 26 -15.41 26.77 -14.35
CA PRO A 26 -16.16 27.36 -15.42
C PRO A 26 -16.82 28.70 -14.98
N ARG A 27 -16.02 29.76 -14.94
CA ARG A 27 -16.40 31.07 -14.36
C ARG A 27 -17.73 31.58 -14.89
N LYS A 28 -17.91 31.63 -16.20
CA LYS A 28 -19.14 32.15 -16.82
C LYS A 28 -20.38 31.38 -16.35
N LEU A 29 -20.32 30.07 -16.29
CA LEU A 29 -21.43 29.22 -15.83
C LEU A 29 -21.77 29.50 -14.37
N ILE A 30 -20.75 29.73 -13.52
CA ILE A 30 -20.95 30.04 -12.10
C ILE A 30 -21.55 31.46 -11.94
N GLU A 31 -21.09 32.44 -12.70
CA GLU A 31 -21.66 33.81 -12.72
C GLU A 31 -23.13 33.80 -13.16
N GLU A 32 -23.45 33.07 -14.23
CA GLU A 32 -24.84 32.92 -14.73
C GLU A 32 -25.76 32.25 -13.70
N PHE A 33 -25.25 31.21 -12.99
CA PHE A 33 -26.01 30.55 -11.94
C PHE A 33 -26.20 31.45 -10.71
N ALA A 34 -25.14 32.14 -10.28
CA ALA A 34 -25.18 33.05 -9.15
C ALA A 34 -26.20 34.20 -9.35
N ALA A 35 -26.36 34.68 -10.59
CA ALA A 35 -27.32 35.73 -10.94
C ALA A 35 -28.79 35.27 -10.84
N GLN A 36 -29.07 33.97 -10.69
CA GLN A 36 -30.42 33.41 -10.65
C GLN A 36 -30.90 33.05 -9.24
N VAL A 37 -30.04 33.24 -8.22
CA VAL A 37 -30.33 32.84 -6.84
C VAL A 37 -30.09 34.01 -5.88
N ASP A 38 -30.87 34.09 -4.81
CA ASP A 38 -30.70 35.13 -3.78
C ASP A 38 -29.51 34.82 -2.86
N THR A 39 -29.25 33.55 -2.62
CA THR A 39 -28.16 33.09 -1.72
C THR A 39 -27.42 31.94 -2.38
N LEU A 40 -26.11 32.10 -2.51
CA LEU A 40 -25.23 31.07 -3.08
C LEU A 40 -24.43 30.36 -1.96
N TYR A 41 -24.61 29.06 -1.88
CA TYR A 41 -23.81 28.19 -1.00
C TYR A 41 -22.77 27.42 -1.81
N VAL A 42 -21.55 27.30 -1.28
CA VAL A 42 -20.54 26.39 -1.80
C VAL A 42 -20.40 25.22 -0.85
N VAL A 43 -20.78 24.02 -1.31
CA VAL A 43 -20.71 22.78 -0.52
C VAL A 43 -19.57 21.93 -1.05
N GLU A 44 -18.42 22.05 -0.42
CA GLU A 44 -17.21 21.29 -0.72
C GLU A 44 -16.55 20.77 0.56
N GLU A 45 -16.02 19.57 0.52
CA GLU A 45 -15.30 18.98 1.64
C GLU A 45 -13.87 19.50 1.69
N LEU A 46 -13.24 19.43 2.87
CA LEU A 46 -11.86 19.85 3.14
C LEU A 46 -11.65 21.35 2.84
N GLU A 47 -10.60 21.70 2.13
CA GLU A 47 -10.19 23.09 1.87
C GLU A 47 -11.16 23.85 0.92
N PRO A 48 -11.32 25.17 1.10
CA PRO A 48 -12.26 26.00 0.34
C PRO A 48 -11.76 26.36 -1.07
N VAL A 49 -11.39 25.39 -1.89
CA VAL A 49 -10.79 25.63 -3.22
C VAL A 49 -11.75 26.31 -4.20
N ILE A 50 -13.01 25.89 -4.21
CA ILE A 50 -14.05 26.46 -5.08
C ILE A 50 -14.53 27.78 -4.51
N GLU A 51 -14.81 27.83 -3.21
CA GLU A 51 -15.26 29.01 -2.50
C GLU A 51 -14.29 30.18 -2.66
N GLU A 52 -13.00 29.97 -2.42
CA GLU A 52 -11.97 31.01 -2.54
C GLU A 52 -11.89 31.59 -3.95
N GLN A 53 -11.97 30.77 -4.98
CA GLN A 53 -11.97 31.25 -6.36
C GLN A 53 -13.21 32.09 -6.68
N ILE A 54 -14.40 31.67 -6.26
CA ILE A 54 -15.65 32.38 -6.49
C ILE A 54 -15.61 33.72 -5.74
N ARG A 55 -15.14 33.74 -4.50
CA ARG A 55 -14.96 35.00 -3.73
C ARG A 55 -13.95 35.94 -4.40
N ALA A 56 -12.86 35.41 -4.95
CA ALA A 56 -11.85 36.18 -5.66
C ALA A 56 -12.43 36.86 -6.94
N TRP A 57 -13.52 36.34 -7.51
CA TRP A 57 -14.25 36.99 -8.62
C TRP A 57 -15.24 38.04 -8.14
N GLY A 58 -15.38 38.28 -6.84
CA GLY A 58 -16.28 39.24 -6.24
C GLY A 58 -17.73 38.73 -6.08
N ILE A 59 -17.96 37.42 -6.19
CA ILE A 59 -19.30 36.83 -6.03
C ILE A 59 -19.47 36.45 -4.55
N PRO A 60 -20.53 36.96 -3.86
CA PRO A 60 -20.82 36.59 -2.49
C PRO A 60 -21.22 35.11 -2.39
N VAL A 61 -20.60 34.37 -1.49
CA VAL A 61 -20.91 32.94 -1.24
C VAL A 61 -20.86 32.66 0.24
N ILE A 62 -21.66 31.70 0.68
CA ILE A 62 -21.62 31.10 2.01
C ILE A 62 -20.96 29.72 1.90
N GLY A 63 -19.94 29.46 2.66
CA GLY A 63 -19.16 28.21 2.60
C GLY A 63 -18.63 27.80 3.95
N LYS A 64 -17.32 27.90 4.17
CA LYS A 64 -16.67 27.41 5.38
C LYS A 64 -16.99 28.17 6.67
N GLU A 65 -17.66 29.30 6.58
CA GLU A 65 -18.24 29.96 7.76
C GLU A 65 -19.34 29.14 8.45
N ILE A 66 -20.01 28.24 7.70
CA ILE A 66 -21.04 27.34 8.27
C ILE A 66 -20.69 25.86 8.12
N PHE A 67 -19.73 25.52 7.28
CA PHE A 67 -19.29 24.14 7.04
C PHE A 67 -17.91 23.88 7.60
N THR A 68 -17.71 22.72 8.22
CA THR A 68 -16.38 22.30 8.72
C THR A 68 -15.41 22.03 7.59
N VAL A 69 -14.10 22.25 7.86
CA VAL A 69 -13.00 21.82 6.99
C VAL A 69 -12.55 20.39 7.30
N GLN A 70 -13.13 19.74 8.32
CA GLN A 70 -12.70 18.43 8.78
C GLN A 70 -13.77 17.37 8.57
N GLY A 71 -13.34 16.22 8.10
CA GLY A 71 -14.17 15.04 7.97
C GLY A 71 -15.08 15.04 6.74
N GLU A 72 -15.83 13.97 6.63
CA GLU A 72 -16.82 13.75 5.58
C GLU A 72 -18.13 14.49 5.90
N TYR A 73 -18.78 15.01 4.88
CA TYR A 73 -20.08 15.65 5.04
C TYR A 73 -21.20 14.60 5.04
N SER A 74 -22.42 15.05 5.39
CA SER A 74 -23.63 14.24 5.35
C SER A 74 -24.85 15.13 5.11
N ALA A 75 -25.96 14.55 4.64
CA ALA A 75 -27.23 15.26 4.49
C ALA A 75 -27.68 15.92 5.81
N ASN A 76 -27.53 15.23 6.94
CA ASN A 76 -27.88 15.76 8.26
C ASN A 76 -27.01 16.97 8.65
N MET A 77 -25.74 16.98 8.30
CA MET A 77 -24.86 18.14 8.51
C MET A 77 -25.37 19.35 7.71
N LEU A 78 -25.75 19.16 6.45
CA LEU A 78 -26.28 20.23 5.60
C LEU A 78 -27.62 20.77 6.13
N ARG A 79 -28.53 19.90 6.54
CA ARG A 79 -29.82 20.31 7.18
C ARG A 79 -29.57 21.16 8.41
N ARG A 80 -28.67 20.75 9.28
CA ARG A 80 -28.29 21.53 10.47
C ARG A 80 -27.67 22.88 10.12
N ALA A 81 -26.75 22.91 9.15
CA ALA A 81 -26.01 24.12 8.79
C ALA A 81 -26.90 25.13 8.03
N ILE A 82 -27.70 24.68 7.05
CA ILE A 82 -28.47 25.52 6.17
C ILE A 82 -29.90 25.75 6.71
N LEU A 83 -30.62 24.68 7.04
CA LEU A 83 -32.03 24.76 7.48
C LEU A 83 -32.18 25.00 8.99
N LYS A 84 -31.07 24.97 9.74
CA LYS A 84 -31.06 25.10 11.22
C LYS A 84 -31.91 24.06 11.94
N GLU A 85 -32.09 22.88 11.33
CA GLU A 85 -32.83 21.78 11.94
C GLU A 85 -32.09 21.22 13.17
N GLU A 86 -32.85 20.95 14.24
CA GLU A 86 -32.35 20.21 15.40
C GLU A 86 -32.39 18.71 15.11
N ILE A 87 -31.24 18.15 14.73
CA ILE A 87 -31.11 16.72 14.45
C ILE A 87 -30.31 16.04 15.54
N THR A 88 -30.92 15.11 16.24
CA THR A 88 -30.22 14.25 17.21
C THR A 88 -29.42 13.20 16.46
N LEU A 89 -28.09 13.30 16.53
CA LEU A 89 -27.20 12.31 15.94
C LEU A 89 -27.12 11.09 16.87
N THR A 90 -27.53 9.93 16.39
CA THR A 90 -27.34 8.65 17.09
C THR A 90 -25.86 8.33 17.11
N LYS A 91 -25.29 8.15 18.30
CA LYS A 91 -23.90 7.70 18.42
C LYS A 91 -23.83 6.25 17.93
N PRO A 92 -23.03 5.96 16.88
CA PRO A 92 -22.95 4.60 16.36
C PRO A 92 -22.37 3.67 17.44
N ALA A 93 -22.85 2.43 17.49
CA ALA A 93 -22.23 1.41 18.31
C ALA A 93 -20.77 1.22 17.91
N ALA A 94 -19.90 1.00 18.90
CA ALA A 94 -18.49 0.72 18.63
C ALA A 94 -18.38 -0.58 17.81
N ALA A 95 -17.98 -0.44 16.55
CA ALA A 95 -17.69 -1.60 15.71
C ALA A 95 -16.27 -2.13 15.98
N PRO A 96 -16.05 -3.47 15.92
CA PRO A 96 -14.72 -4.01 16.03
C PRO A 96 -13.83 -3.47 14.90
N GLN A 97 -12.62 -3.06 15.25
CA GLN A 97 -11.66 -2.59 14.25
C GLN A 97 -11.24 -3.72 13.32
N ARG A 98 -11.21 -3.44 12.01
CA ARG A 98 -10.75 -4.34 10.96
C ARG A 98 -9.62 -3.66 10.18
N PRO A 99 -8.38 -3.66 10.72
CA PRO A 99 -7.26 -3.05 10.01
C PRO A 99 -7.02 -3.78 8.68
N PRO A 100 -6.56 -3.08 7.64
CA PRO A 100 -6.16 -3.72 6.39
C PRO A 100 -5.00 -4.68 6.63
N ILE A 101 -4.99 -5.81 5.92
CA ILE A 101 -3.97 -6.83 6.02
C ILE A 101 -3.54 -7.31 4.64
N LEU A 102 -2.31 -7.81 4.52
CA LEU A 102 -1.83 -8.45 3.30
C LEU A 102 -2.64 -9.72 3.00
N CYS A 103 -2.81 -10.05 1.72
CA CYS A 103 -3.58 -11.19 1.25
C CYS A 103 -3.00 -12.54 1.68
N PRO A 104 -3.79 -13.64 1.69
CA PRO A 104 -3.25 -14.98 1.75
C PRO A 104 -2.29 -15.24 0.58
N GLY A 105 -1.12 -15.81 0.86
CA GLY A 105 -0.11 -16.08 -0.18
C GLY A 105 0.56 -14.85 -0.78
N CYS A 106 0.39 -13.67 -0.20
CA CYS A 106 1.09 -12.48 -0.64
C CYS A 106 2.62 -12.65 -0.50
N PRO A 107 3.42 -12.42 -1.57
CA PRO A 107 4.87 -12.60 -1.54
C PRO A 107 5.57 -11.66 -0.54
N HIS A 108 5.03 -10.47 -0.28
CA HIS A 108 5.62 -9.54 0.68
C HIS A 108 5.70 -10.11 2.10
N ARG A 109 4.78 -11.03 2.49
CA ARG A 109 4.81 -11.67 3.81
C ARG A 109 6.07 -12.49 4.06
N SER A 110 6.57 -13.16 3.02
CA SER A 110 7.79 -13.98 3.16
C SER A 110 8.98 -13.08 3.44
N VAL A 111 9.16 -12.01 2.65
CA VAL A 111 10.23 -11.03 2.83
C VAL A 111 10.16 -10.41 4.24
N PHE A 112 9.00 -9.92 4.64
CA PHE A 112 8.80 -9.31 5.97
C PHE A 112 9.03 -10.29 7.11
N SER A 113 8.72 -11.56 6.94
CA SER A 113 8.99 -12.57 7.94
C SER A 113 10.49 -12.80 8.14
N VAL A 114 11.31 -12.62 7.10
CA VAL A 114 12.78 -12.68 7.17
C VAL A 114 13.33 -11.41 7.82
N LEU A 115 12.88 -10.23 7.40
CA LEU A 115 13.27 -8.95 8.02
C LEU A 115 13.01 -8.95 9.52
N LYS A 116 11.82 -9.41 9.93
CA LYS A 116 11.46 -9.54 11.35
C LYS A 116 12.40 -10.50 12.10
N LYS A 117 12.73 -11.65 11.51
CA LYS A 117 13.66 -12.62 12.10
C LYS A 117 15.05 -12.01 12.29
N LEU A 118 15.51 -11.22 11.33
CA LEU A 118 16.82 -10.56 11.36
C LEU A 118 16.82 -9.26 12.18
N LYS A 119 15.65 -8.81 12.65
CA LYS A 119 15.47 -7.53 13.36
C LYS A 119 15.95 -6.32 12.53
N LEU A 120 15.76 -6.38 11.21
CA LEU A 120 16.05 -5.27 10.32
C LEU A 120 14.90 -4.29 10.30
N HIS A 121 15.24 -3.00 10.20
CA HIS A 121 14.34 -1.88 10.10
C HIS A 121 14.03 -1.55 8.63
N GLY A 122 12.79 -1.16 8.33
CA GLY A 122 12.36 -0.81 6.98
C GLY A 122 12.11 0.68 6.81
N ALA A 123 12.90 1.34 5.98
CA ALA A 123 12.53 2.60 5.36
C ALA A 123 11.53 2.29 4.25
N GLY A 124 10.26 2.53 4.53
CA GLY A 124 9.16 2.09 3.69
C GLY A 124 8.79 3.05 2.57
N ASP A 125 7.94 2.55 1.71
CA ASP A 125 7.37 3.28 0.58
C ASP A 125 5.86 2.98 0.48
N ILE A 126 5.17 3.48 -0.56
CA ILE A 126 3.73 3.40 -0.71
C ILE A 126 3.33 2.28 -1.66
N GLY A 127 2.55 1.33 -1.16
CA GLY A 127 2.03 0.16 -1.87
C GLY A 127 1.48 -0.86 -0.88
N CYS A 128 1.10 -2.05 -1.33
CA CYS A 128 0.65 -3.13 -0.43
C CYS A 128 1.67 -3.42 0.68
N TYR A 129 2.94 -3.26 0.40
CA TYR A 129 4.04 -3.48 1.34
C TYR A 129 4.11 -2.45 2.49
N THR A 130 3.44 -1.30 2.39
CA THR A 130 3.21 -0.39 3.53
C THR A 130 2.57 -1.12 4.71
N LEU A 131 1.75 -2.16 4.44
CA LEU A 131 1.13 -2.99 5.48
C LEU A 131 2.14 -3.84 6.28
N GLY A 132 3.40 -3.83 5.91
CA GLY A 132 4.49 -4.34 6.75
C GLY A 132 4.68 -3.56 8.05
N ALA A 133 4.12 -2.35 8.17
CA ALA A 133 4.09 -1.55 9.40
C ALA A 133 3.09 -2.08 10.44
N VAL A 134 2.09 -2.87 10.01
CA VAL A 134 1.01 -3.34 10.88
C VAL A 134 1.36 -4.69 11.52
N ALA A 135 0.88 -4.88 12.75
CA ALA A 135 1.01 -6.18 13.43
C ALA A 135 0.42 -7.33 12.58
N PRO A 136 1.00 -8.53 12.65
CA PRO A 136 2.13 -8.95 13.48
C PRO A 136 3.50 -8.72 12.85
N LEU A 137 3.60 -8.11 11.68
CA LEU A 137 4.86 -7.93 10.94
C LEU A 137 5.75 -6.88 11.59
N ASN A 138 5.31 -5.62 11.63
CA ASN A 138 6.01 -4.50 12.27
C ASN A 138 7.48 -4.38 11.82
N VAL A 139 7.72 -4.33 10.50
CA VAL A 139 9.05 -4.26 9.88
C VAL A 139 9.24 -3.02 9.00
N VAL A 140 8.19 -2.25 8.80
CA VAL A 140 8.23 -0.94 8.15
C VAL A 140 8.05 0.10 9.24
N ASP A 141 9.08 0.88 9.51
CA ASP A 141 9.11 1.80 10.64
C ASP A 141 8.47 3.15 10.30
N PHE A 142 8.60 3.58 9.05
CA PHE A 142 7.98 4.83 8.58
C PHE A 142 7.83 4.84 7.05
N ASN A 143 6.95 5.73 6.57
CA ASN A 143 6.76 6.09 5.17
C ASN A 143 6.67 7.61 5.07
N VAL A 144 7.28 8.19 4.04
CA VAL A 144 7.21 9.65 3.78
C VAL A 144 6.26 9.93 2.63
N CYS A 145 6.61 9.47 1.44
CA CYS A 145 5.78 9.57 0.24
C CYS A 145 6.21 8.51 -0.79
N MET A 146 5.45 8.37 -1.86
CA MET A 146 5.72 7.41 -2.94
C MET A 146 7.09 7.69 -3.58
N GLY A 147 7.98 6.69 -3.55
CA GLY A 147 9.35 6.75 -4.08
C GLY A 147 10.43 7.23 -3.11
N ALA A 148 10.06 7.57 -1.85
CA ALA A 148 11.00 8.19 -0.92
C ALA A 148 11.89 7.20 -0.12
N SER A 149 11.58 5.90 -0.11
CA SER A 149 12.29 4.92 0.74
C SER A 149 13.80 4.90 0.50
N ILE A 150 14.22 4.87 -0.76
CA ILE A 150 15.63 4.83 -1.17
C ILE A 150 16.33 6.13 -0.78
N SER A 151 15.74 7.30 -1.10
CA SER A 151 16.30 8.60 -0.73
C SER A 151 16.40 8.78 0.78
N THR A 152 15.44 8.24 1.52
CA THR A 152 15.45 8.31 2.99
C THR A 152 16.58 7.46 3.57
N LEU A 153 16.78 6.21 3.07
CA LEU A 153 17.93 5.38 3.48
C LEU A 153 19.25 6.11 3.21
N HIS A 154 19.39 6.73 2.04
CA HIS A 154 20.58 7.53 1.71
C HIS A 154 20.74 8.73 2.64
N GLY A 155 19.67 9.46 2.93
CA GLY A 155 19.69 10.57 3.88
C GLY A 155 20.12 10.14 5.30
N MET A 156 19.64 8.96 5.75
CA MET A 156 20.05 8.36 7.03
C MET A 156 21.53 8.02 7.04
N GLU A 157 22.08 7.47 5.94
CA GLU A 157 23.53 7.22 5.82
C GLU A 157 24.33 8.52 5.95
N LYS A 158 23.92 9.58 5.25
CA LYS A 158 24.61 10.89 5.34
C LYS A 158 24.51 11.52 6.73
N ALA A 159 23.40 11.34 7.41
CA ALA A 159 23.17 11.94 8.73
C ALA A 159 23.80 11.14 9.90
N LYS A 160 23.84 9.80 9.79
CA LYS A 160 24.22 8.89 10.89
C LYS A 160 25.41 7.98 10.57
N GLY A 161 25.86 7.97 9.34
CA GLY A 161 26.97 7.13 8.87
C GLY A 161 26.58 5.73 8.38
N LYS A 162 27.54 5.06 7.73
CA LYS A 162 27.36 3.76 7.09
C LYS A 162 26.96 2.65 8.06
N ASP A 163 27.52 2.64 9.27
CA ASP A 163 27.22 1.60 10.25
C ASP A 163 25.78 1.64 10.76
N TYR A 164 25.19 2.83 10.79
CA TYR A 164 23.80 3.00 11.18
C TYR A 164 22.85 2.30 10.19
N VAL A 165 23.10 2.46 8.89
CA VAL A 165 22.23 1.89 7.85
C VAL A 165 22.39 0.38 7.64
N LYS A 166 23.39 -0.26 8.24
CA LYS A 166 23.54 -1.72 8.24
C LYS A 166 22.36 -2.46 8.89
N ASN A 167 21.61 -1.79 9.77
CA ASN A 167 20.39 -2.33 10.37
C ASN A 167 19.10 -1.93 9.62
N TRP A 168 19.23 -1.23 8.51
CA TRP A 168 18.13 -0.69 7.73
C TRP A 168 18.13 -1.20 6.30
N VAL A 169 16.93 -1.33 5.74
CA VAL A 169 16.74 -1.61 4.31
C VAL A 169 15.72 -0.62 3.74
N ALA A 170 15.91 -0.15 2.52
CA ALA A 170 14.86 0.53 1.79
C ALA A 170 13.94 -0.51 1.15
N LEU A 171 12.63 -0.34 1.32
CA LEU A 171 11.60 -1.24 0.80
C LEU A 171 10.77 -0.50 -0.23
N ILE A 172 10.76 -0.97 -1.47
CA ILE A 172 10.02 -0.34 -2.56
C ILE A 172 9.42 -1.41 -3.48
N GLY A 173 8.18 -1.23 -3.94
CA GLY A 173 7.55 -2.11 -4.92
C GLY A 173 8.06 -1.85 -6.33
N ASP A 174 7.91 -2.82 -7.22
CA ASP A 174 8.29 -2.78 -8.64
C ASP A 174 7.69 -1.57 -9.38
N SER A 175 6.40 -1.36 -9.27
CA SER A 175 5.71 -0.22 -9.86
C SER A 175 6.23 1.12 -9.33
N THR A 176 6.33 1.28 -8.02
CA THR A 176 6.85 2.51 -7.39
C THR A 176 8.31 2.76 -7.75
N PHE A 177 9.12 1.70 -7.84
CA PHE A 177 10.49 1.78 -8.31
C PHE A 177 10.57 2.34 -9.74
N MET A 178 9.78 1.79 -10.67
CA MET A 178 9.73 2.26 -12.06
C MET A 178 9.17 3.69 -12.18
N HIS A 179 8.27 4.08 -11.29
CA HIS A 179 7.65 5.41 -11.30
C HIS A 179 8.59 6.50 -10.75
N THR A 180 9.21 6.28 -9.57
CA THR A 180 9.98 7.31 -8.85
C THR A 180 11.24 6.81 -8.14
N GLY A 181 11.42 5.50 -7.99
CA GLY A 181 12.58 4.95 -7.26
C GLY A 181 13.89 4.96 -8.04
N VAL A 182 13.82 4.91 -9.37
CA VAL A 182 14.98 4.83 -10.25
C VAL A 182 15.93 6.01 -10.06
N ASN A 183 15.42 7.23 -10.01
CA ASN A 183 16.21 8.46 -9.78
C ASN A 183 16.85 8.49 -8.39
N SER A 184 16.16 8.00 -7.38
CA SER A 184 16.72 7.89 -6.03
C SER A 184 17.89 6.90 -6.00
N LEU A 185 17.76 5.77 -6.71
CA LEU A 185 18.83 4.79 -6.83
C LEU A 185 20.03 5.33 -7.60
N MET A 186 19.81 6.02 -8.74
CA MET A 186 20.88 6.72 -9.49
C MET A 186 21.61 7.73 -8.61
N ASN A 187 20.89 8.46 -7.74
CA ASN A 187 21.51 9.40 -6.82
C ASN A 187 22.39 8.69 -5.77
N MET A 188 21.99 7.51 -5.26
CA MET A 188 22.85 6.70 -4.41
C MET A 188 24.13 6.27 -5.10
N VAL A 189 24.05 5.80 -6.35
CA VAL A 189 25.21 5.42 -7.16
C VAL A 189 26.14 6.62 -7.36
N TYR A 190 25.61 7.74 -7.82
CA TYR A 190 26.36 8.97 -8.06
C TYR A 190 27.13 9.46 -6.83
N ASN A 191 26.52 9.35 -5.65
CA ASN A 191 27.10 9.77 -4.38
C ASN A 191 27.87 8.67 -3.64
N GLN A 192 28.14 7.52 -4.28
CA GLN A 192 28.86 6.38 -3.70
C GLN A 192 28.27 5.98 -2.32
N ALA A 193 26.95 5.96 -2.23
CA ALA A 193 26.25 5.58 -1.04
C ALA A 193 26.32 4.07 -0.78
N THR A 194 26.11 3.67 0.46
CA THR A 194 26.00 2.27 0.87
C THR A 194 24.58 1.93 1.29
N GLY A 195 24.36 0.67 1.66
CA GLY A 195 23.07 0.19 2.17
C GLY A 195 22.34 -0.73 1.20
N THR A 196 21.27 -1.35 1.69
CA THR A 196 20.55 -2.40 0.96
C THR A 196 19.15 -1.91 0.55
N VAL A 197 18.87 -1.99 -0.74
CA VAL A 197 17.55 -1.70 -1.32
C VAL A 197 16.87 -3.02 -1.67
N ILE A 198 15.65 -3.23 -1.21
CA ILE A 198 14.83 -4.40 -1.56
C ILE A 198 13.71 -3.94 -2.48
N ILE A 199 13.72 -4.41 -3.73
CA ILE A 199 12.64 -4.21 -4.68
C ILE A 199 11.69 -5.40 -4.60
N LEU A 200 10.46 -5.13 -4.19
CA LEU A 200 9.40 -6.11 -3.99
C LEU A 200 8.61 -6.28 -5.30
N ASP A 201 9.11 -7.12 -6.21
CA ASP A 201 8.51 -7.38 -7.51
C ASP A 201 7.36 -8.40 -7.40
N ASN A 202 6.14 -7.91 -7.44
CA ASN A 202 4.92 -8.73 -7.53
C ASN A 202 4.22 -8.65 -8.88
N SER A 203 4.90 -8.09 -9.89
CA SER A 203 4.48 -7.98 -11.29
C SER A 203 3.18 -7.22 -11.50
N THR A 204 2.84 -6.27 -10.62
CA THR A 204 1.64 -5.43 -10.75
C THR A 204 1.62 -4.28 -9.76
N THR A 205 0.88 -3.22 -10.06
CA THR A 205 0.52 -2.15 -9.12
C THR A 205 -0.68 -2.61 -8.28
N GLY A 206 -0.46 -3.49 -7.29
CA GLY A 206 -1.52 -4.24 -6.63
C GLY A 206 -2.55 -3.41 -5.86
N MET A 207 -2.10 -2.44 -5.04
CA MET A 207 -2.95 -1.69 -4.11
C MET A 207 -4.07 -0.90 -4.79
N THR A 208 -3.85 -0.38 -5.97
CA THR A 208 -4.77 0.52 -6.68
C THR A 208 -5.63 -0.17 -7.74
N GLY A 209 -5.56 -1.51 -7.86
CA GLY A 209 -6.41 -2.29 -8.77
C GLY A 209 -5.67 -3.05 -9.86
N HIS A 210 -4.42 -3.43 -9.62
CA HIS A 210 -3.61 -4.28 -10.50
C HIS A 210 -3.29 -3.64 -11.86
N GLN A 211 -2.94 -2.36 -11.85
CA GLN A 211 -2.49 -1.67 -13.06
C GLN A 211 -1.14 -2.22 -13.55
N ASP A 212 -0.99 -2.23 -14.86
CA ASP A 212 0.30 -2.49 -15.50
C ASP A 212 1.27 -1.31 -15.31
N HIS A 213 2.56 -1.58 -15.43
CA HIS A 213 3.64 -0.60 -15.37
C HIS A 213 4.79 -0.99 -16.29
N ALA A 214 5.82 -0.19 -16.42
CA ALA A 214 6.86 -0.37 -17.42
C ALA A 214 7.61 -1.73 -17.39
N ALA A 215 7.54 -2.47 -16.27
CA ALA A 215 8.16 -3.79 -16.15
C ALA A 215 7.18 -4.98 -16.35
N THR A 216 5.88 -4.75 -16.61
CA THR A 216 4.88 -5.82 -16.79
C THR A 216 4.74 -6.31 -18.24
N GLY A 217 5.24 -5.55 -19.23
CA GLY A 217 5.17 -5.92 -20.65
C GLY A 217 3.82 -5.67 -21.32
N LYS A 218 2.99 -4.80 -20.76
CA LYS A 218 1.72 -4.36 -21.33
C LYS A 218 1.62 -2.84 -21.34
N THR A 219 1.00 -2.29 -22.39
CA THR A 219 0.63 -0.87 -22.45
C THR A 219 -0.58 -0.58 -21.56
N LEU A 220 -0.94 0.70 -21.41
CA LEU A 220 -2.16 1.10 -20.70
C LEU A 220 -3.44 0.49 -21.31
N GLN A 221 -3.46 0.27 -22.62
CA GLN A 221 -4.57 -0.35 -23.35
C GLN A 221 -4.55 -1.89 -23.30
N GLY A 222 -3.48 -2.48 -22.73
CA GLY A 222 -3.32 -3.91 -22.57
C GLY A 222 -2.56 -4.60 -23.73
N ASP A 223 -2.05 -3.84 -24.69
CA ASP A 223 -1.27 -4.38 -25.80
C ASP A 223 0.11 -4.86 -25.34
N PRO A 224 0.65 -5.95 -25.88
CA PRO A 224 2.00 -6.40 -25.59
C PRO A 224 3.04 -5.33 -25.93
N THR A 225 4.01 -5.12 -25.03
CA THR A 225 5.14 -4.20 -25.22
C THR A 225 6.39 -4.72 -24.54
N TYR A 226 7.50 -4.01 -24.72
CA TYR A 226 8.76 -4.35 -24.06
C TYR A 226 8.64 -4.20 -22.54
N ALA A 227 8.96 -5.27 -21.80
CA ALA A 227 9.06 -5.24 -20.36
C ALA A 227 10.47 -4.80 -19.93
N ILE A 228 10.57 -3.69 -19.22
CA ILE A 228 11.86 -3.26 -18.66
C ILE A 228 12.30 -4.26 -17.59
N ASN A 229 13.49 -4.82 -17.77
CA ASN A 229 14.08 -5.73 -16.80
C ASN A 229 14.75 -4.93 -15.68
N ILE A 230 14.21 -5.02 -14.46
CA ILE A 230 14.68 -4.26 -13.30
C ILE A 230 16.12 -4.66 -12.92
N TYR A 231 16.48 -5.94 -13.02
CA TYR A 231 17.84 -6.40 -12.75
C TYR A 231 18.85 -5.76 -13.69
N HIS A 232 18.58 -5.82 -15.00
CA HIS A 232 19.47 -5.21 -16.00
C HIS A 232 19.52 -3.68 -15.88
N LEU A 233 18.41 -3.04 -15.51
CA LEU A 233 18.38 -1.60 -15.26
C LEU A 233 19.32 -1.22 -14.10
N CYS A 234 19.27 -1.94 -12.98
CA CYS A 234 20.15 -1.73 -11.84
C CYS A 234 21.64 -1.99 -12.22
N LYS A 235 21.90 -3.06 -12.97
CA LYS A 235 23.27 -3.36 -13.46
C LYS A 235 23.78 -2.25 -14.40
N ALA A 236 22.94 -1.71 -15.27
CA ALA A 236 23.31 -0.62 -16.20
C ALA A 236 23.65 0.69 -15.47
N MET A 237 23.15 0.89 -14.24
CA MET A 237 23.55 2.02 -13.38
C MET A 237 24.95 1.83 -12.76
N GLY A 238 25.62 0.69 -12.96
CA GLY A 238 26.93 0.40 -12.39
C GLY A 238 26.90 -0.25 -11.01
N ILE A 239 25.74 -0.74 -10.55
CA ILE A 239 25.64 -1.41 -9.26
C ILE A 239 26.20 -2.83 -9.39
N GLU A 240 27.23 -3.16 -8.60
CA GLU A 240 27.90 -4.46 -8.65
C GLU A 240 27.05 -5.56 -7.95
N HIS A 241 26.43 -5.23 -6.83
CA HIS A 241 25.69 -6.15 -5.97
C HIS A 241 24.18 -6.08 -6.26
N VAL A 242 23.75 -6.73 -7.35
CA VAL A 242 22.35 -6.86 -7.75
C VAL A 242 21.98 -8.34 -7.78
N TYR A 243 20.91 -8.69 -7.09
CA TYR A 243 20.44 -10.06 -6.95
C TYR A 243 18.95 -10.16 -7.27
N GLU A 244 18.55 -11.24 -7.95
CA GLU A 244 17.14 -11.61 -8.11
C GLU A 244 16.91 -12.96 -7.39
N ILE A 245 15.87 -13.03 -6.54
CA ILE A 245 15.54 -14.20 -5.75
C ILE A 245 14.02 -14.38 -5.67
N ASP A 246 13.57 -15.64 -5.61
CA ASP A 246 12.15 -15.93 -5.34
C ASP A 246 11.78 -15.39 -3.94
N ALA A 247 10.73 -14.60 -3.86
CA ALA A 247 10.24 -14.06 -2.61
C ALA A 247 9.93 -15.13 -1.55
N PHE A 248 9.60 -16.35 -1.97
CA PHE A 248 9.35 -17.49 -1.06
C PHE A 248 10.58 -18.34 -0.76
N ASP A 249 11.76 -18.04 -1.30
CA ASP A 249 13.04 -18.62 -0.84
C ASP A 249 13.53 -17.87 0.42
N ILE A 250 12.90 -18.19 1.56
CA ILE A 250 13.19 -17.51 2.83
C ILE A 250 14.58 -17.81 3.38
N GLU A 251 15.17 -18.97 3.06
CA GLU A 251 16.52 -19.35 3.50
C GLU A 251 17.60 -18.63 2.69
N GLY A 252 17.45 -18.64 1.37
CA GLY A 252 18.33 -17.89 0.47
C GLY A 252 18.27 -16.39 0.74
N LEU A 253 17.08 -15.82 0.94
CA LEU A 253 16.90 -14.42 1.27
C LEU A 253 17.51 -14.06 2.64
N GLU A 254 17.36 -14.91 3.65
CA GLU A 254 17.97 -14.69 4.96
C GLU A 254 19.50 -14.65 4.88
N LYS A 255 20.10 -15.59 4.14
CA LYS A 255 21.55 -15.63 3.92
C LYS A 255 22.02 -14.37 3.20
N LEU A 256 21.34 -14.01 2.11
CA LEU A 256 21.68 -12.85 1.29
C LEU A 256 21.58 -11.54 2.09
N LEU A 257 20.52 -11.36 2.87
CA LEU A 257 20.34 -10.17 3.70
C LEU A 257 21.39 -10.05 4.79
N LYS A 258 21.79 -11.14 5.43
CA LYS A 258 22.88 -11.15 6.42
C LYS A 258 24.21 -10.69 5.84
N GLU A 259 24.47 -11.03 4.59
CA GLU A 259 25.69 -10.64 3.89
C GLU A 259 25.61 -9.19 3.41
N GLU A 260 24.56 -8.85 2.66
CA GLU A 260 24.47 -7.58 1.94
C GLU A 260 24.21 -6.38 2.87
N THR A 261 23.49 -6.55 3.97
CA THR A 261 23.29 -5.46 4.93
C THR A 261 24.56 -5.08 5.68
N GLN A 262 25.56 -5.96 5.75
CA GLN A 262 26.85 -5.68 6.39
C GLN A 262 27.92 -5.17 5.42
N ARG A 263 27.61 -5.16 4.12
CA ARG A 263 28.54 -4.73 3.06
C ARG A 263 28.68 -3.21 3.04
N ASP A 264 29.90 -2.70 2.90
CA ASP A 264 30.17 -1.26 2.72
C ASP A 264 30.02 -0.84 1.25
N ALA A 265 28.94 -1.29 0.61
CA ALA A 265 28.58 -0.96 -0.77
C ALA A 265 27.08 -0.90 -0.93
N LEU A 266 26.63 -0.34 -2.05
CA LEU A 266 25.21 -0.33 -2.42
C LEU A 266 24.83 -1.71 -2.96
N SER A 267 23.79 -2.31 -2.36
CA SER A 267 23.23 -3.59 -2.79
C SER A 267 21.75 -3.43 -3.16
N VAL A 268 21.33 -4.16 -4.20
CA VAL A 268 19.93 -4.23 -4.63
C VAL A 268 19.49 -5.70 -4.64
N ILE A 269 18.43 -6.01 -3.92
CA ILE A 269 17.83 -7.35 -3.88
C ILE A 269 16.41 -7.25 -4.46
N ILE A 270 16.16 -7.92 -5.58
CA ILE A 270 14.87 -7.99 -6.23
C ILE A 270 14.21 -9.29 -5.78
N THR A 271 13.19 -9.18 -4.93
CA THR A 271 12.41 -10.34 -4.49
C THR A 271 11.21 -10.52 -5.40
N LYS A 272 11.21 -11.57 -6.24
CA LYS A 272 10.25 -11.73 -7.32
C LYS A 272 9.29 -12.87 -7.05
N SER A 273 8.00 -12.59 -7.12
CA SER A 273 6.91 -13.58 -7.13
C SER A 273 5.59 -12.89 -7.45
N PRO A 274 4.76 -13.44 -8.35
CA PRO A 274 3.55 -12.76 -8.79
C PRO A 274 2.55 -12.53 -7.65
N CYS A 275 1.79 -11.45 -7.74
CA CYS A 275 0.70 -11.17 -6.81
C CYS A 275 -0.33 -12.30 -6.84
N ALA A 276 -0.71 -12.78 -5.64
CA ALA A 276 -1.67 -13.89 -5.49
C ALA A 276 -3.11 -13.54 -5.96
N LEU A 277 -3.38 -12.30 -6.32
CA LEU A 277 -4.67 -11.82 -6.83
C LEU A 277 -4.67 -11.55 -8.34
N LEU A 278 -3.57 -11.79 -9.04
CA LEU A 278 -3.56 -11.73 -10.51
C LEU A 278 -4.46 -12.81 -11.08
N LYS A 279 -5.13 -12.51 -12.19
CA LYS A 279 -6.06 -13.45 -12.85
C LYS A 279 -5.34 -14.73 -13.31
N GLU A 280 -4.09 -14.59 -13.69
CA GLU A 280 -3.22 -15.68 -14.17
C GLU A 280 -2.58 -16.48 -13.01
N PHE A 281 -2.78 -16.04 -11.76
CA PHE A 281 -2.23 -16.75 -10.62
C PHE A 281 -2.94 -18.08 -10.39
N ILE A 282 -2.18 -19.16 -10.38
CA ILE A 282 -2.69 -20.51 -10.14
C ILE A 282 -2.27 -20.95 -8.73
N PRO A 283 -3.22 -21.16 -7.80
CA PRO A 283 -2.94 -21.73 -6.49
C PRO A 283 -2.26 -23.09 -6.59
N LYS A 284 -1.20 -23.33 -5.80
CA LYS A 284 -0.48 -24.61 -5.79
C LYS A 284 -1.25 -25.73 -5.11
N GLY A 285 -2.20 -25.39 -4.26
CA GLY A 285 -2.98 -26.33 -3.45
C GLY A 285 -3.41 -25.70 -2.16
N LYS A 286 -3.50 -26.48 -1.10
CA LYS A 286 -3.84 -26.05 0.25
C LYS A 286 -2.89 -26.67 1.26
N CYS A 287 -2.48 -25.93 2.29
CA CYS A 287 -1.73 -26.50 3.39
C CYS A 287 -2.67 -27.05 4.45
N ILE A 288 -2.28 -28.17 5.06
CA ILE A 288 -2.93 -28.78 6.22
C ILE A 288 -1.94 -28.85 7.39
N ILE A 289 -2.47 -29.01 8.61
CA ILE A 289 -1.66 -29.19 9.83
C ILE A 289 -1.92 -30.57 10.39
N HIS A 290 -0.86 -31.35 10.59
CA HIS A 290 -0.90 -32.61 11.33
C HIS A 290 -0.78 -32.30 12.83
N GLU A 291 -1.90 -32.48 13.54
CA GLU A 291 -2.04 -32.07 14.94
C GLU A 291 -1.09 -32.85 15.89
N ASP A 292 -0.86 -34.12 15.60
CA ASP A 292 0.06 -35.01 16.33
C ASP A 292 1.51 -34.55 16.26
N ALA A 293 1.93 -34.02 15.13
CA ALA A 293 3.27 -33.47 14.90
C ALA A 293 3.43 -32.04 15.43
N CYS A 294 2.32 -31.31 15.65
CA CYS A 294 2.34 -29.89 16.03
C CYS A 294 2.82 -29.67 17.48
N LYS A 295 3.92 -28.94 17.66
CA LYS A 295 4.47 -28.56 18.98
C LYS A 295 3.94 -27.21 19.51
N LYS A 296 2.89 -26.65 18.91
CA LYS A 296 2.21 -25.40 19.35
C LYS A 296 3.15 -24.19 19.48
N CYS A 297 4.26 -24.17 18.77
CA CYS A 297 5.32 -23.15 18.89
C CYS A 297 4.96 -21.79 18.27
N GLY A 298 3.88 -21.72 17.46
CA GLY A 298 3.39 -20.48 16.85
C GLY A 298 4.23 -19.90 15.71
N GLN A 299 5.33 -20.54 15.28
CA GLN A 299 6.21 -20.00 14.24
C GLN A 299 5.51 -19.81 12.87
N CYS A 300 4.55 -20.66 12.57
CA CYS A 300 3.72 -20.55 11.36
C CYS A 300 2.76 -19.33 11.37
N LEU A 301 2.46 -18.76 12.55
CA LEU A 301 1.63 -17.58 12.71
C LEU A 301 2.40 -16.27 12.48
N VAL A 302 3.73 -16.28 12.57
CA VAL A 302 4.59 -15.09 12.47
C VAL A 302 4.35 -14.29 11.16
N PRO A 303 4.14 -14.92 9.98
CA PRO A 303 3.85 -14.18 8.77
C PRO A 303 2.49 -13.46 8.79
N GLY A 304 1.64 -13.71 9.78
CA GLY A 304 0.33 -13.08 9.91
C GLY A 304 -0.66 -13.40 8.79
N CYS A 305 -0.59 -14.61 8.21
CA CYS A 305 -1.46 -15.03 7.12
C CYS A 305 -2.94 -15.05 7.56
N PRO A 306 -3.86 -14.37 6.85
CA PRO A 306 -5.28 -14.36 7.24
C PRO A 306 -5.98 -15.71 7.08
N ALA A 307 -5.41 -16.62 6.28
CA ALA A 307 -5.89 -18.01 6.21
C ALA A 307 -5.52 -18.84 7.46
N MET A 308 -4.69 -18.32 8.37
CA MET A 308 -4.25 -19.04 9.56
C MET A 308 -4.78 -18.38 10.82
N ARG A 309 -5.45 -19.15 11.66
CA ARG A 309 -6.06 -18.70 12.92
C ARG A 309 -5.46 -19.43 14.12
N LYS A 310 -5.23 -18.70 15.20
CA LYS A 310 -4.89 -19.29 16.48
C LYS A 310 -6.16 -19.90 17.11
N GLN A 311 -6.08 -21.13 17.62
CA GLN A 311 -7.14 -21.80 18.34
C GLN A 311 -6.85 -21.83 19.85
N GLU A 312 -7.87 -22.02 20.68
CA GLU A 312 -7.72 -22.17 22.12
C GLU A 312 -6.86 -23.38 22.51
N SER A 313 -6.91 -24.45 21.69
CA SER A 313 -6.05 -25.63 21.84
C SER A 313 -4.56 -25.33 21.72
N GLY A 314 -4.19 -24.16 21.17
CA GLY A 314 -2.83 -23.78 20.84
C GLY A 314 -2.35 -24.29 19.48
N ILE A 315 -3.05 -25.24 18.85
CA ILE A 315 -2.79 -25.71 17.50
C ILE A 315 -3.41 -24.72 16.52
N PRO A 316 -2.66 -24.12 15.56
CA PRO A 316 -3.25 -23.23 14.57
C PRO A 316 -4.16 -24.00 13.61
N GLN A 317 -5.15 -23.31 13.06
CA GLN A 317 -6.02 -23.83 12.02
C GLN A 317 -5.80 -23.06 10.71
N ILE A 318 -5.77 -23.77 9.58
CA ILE A 318 -5.73 -23.19 8.25
C ILE A 318 -7.14 -23.23 7.63
N ASP A 319 -7.62 -22.07 7.21
CA ASP A 319 -8.88 -21.97 6.46
C ASP A 319 -8.63 -22.42 5.01
N PRO A 320 -9.21 -23.55 4.57
CA PRO A 320 -8.96 -24.08 3.22
C PRO A 320 -9.60 -23.22 2.14
N ALA A 321 -10.58 -22.38 2.46
CA ALA A 321 -11.20 -21.46 1.49
C ALA A 321 -10.27 -20.28 1.15
N MET A 322 -9.41 -19.89 2.07
CA MET A 322 -8.48 -18.77 1.91
C MET A 322 -7.07 -19.22 1.52
N CYS A 323 -6.67 -20.46 1.80
CA CYS A 323 -5.31 -20.93 1.56
C CYS A 323 -5.07 -21.19 0.06
N ASN A 324 -3.98 -20.63 -0.49
CA ASN A 324 -3.56 -20.83 -1.88
C ASN A 324 -2.31 -21.72 -2.04
N GLY A 325 -1.84 -22.36 -0.96
CA GLY A 325 -0.72 -23.29 -0.98
C GLY A 325 0.66 -22.66 -1.19
N CYS A 326 0.89 -21.40 -0.77
CA CYS A 326 2.19 -20.73 -0.92
C CYS A 326 3.33 -21.34 -0.09
N GLN A 327 3.02 -22.23 0.83
CA GLN A 327 3.96 -22.98 1.68
C GLN A 327 4.79 -22.13 2.66
N LEU A 328 4.52 -20.85 2.83
CA LEU A 328 5.29 -20.02 3.77
C LEU A 328 5.20 -20.54 5.22
N CYS A 329 4.03 -21.01 5.64
CA CYS A 329 3.83 -21.60 6.98
C CYS A 329 4.57 -22.96 7.14
N GLU A 330 4.61 -23.78 6.08
CA GLU A 330 5.33 -25.04 6.03
C GLU A 330 6.85 -24.81 6.18
N LYS A 331 7.44 -23.93 5.37
CA LYS A 331 8.87 -23.57 5.42
C LYS A 331 9.30 -23.01 6.78
N ARG A 332 8.37 -22.47 7.58
CA ARG A 332 8.64 -22.02 8.94
C ARG A 332 8.43 -23.08 10.01
N CYS A 333 7.88 -24.24 9.65
CA CYS A 333 7.59 -25.31 10.60
C CYS A 333 8.80 -26.24 10.77
N LYS A 334 9.59 -26.04 11.82
CA LYS A 334 10.74 -26.89 12.13
C LYS A 334 10.37 -28.34 12.49
N PHE A 335 9.09 -28.63 12.73
CA PHE A 335 8.59 -29.93 13.14
C PHE A 335 7.88 -30.67 12.01
N HIS A 336 7.92 -30.11 10.79
CA HIS A 336 7.26 -30.68 9.59
C HIS A 336 5.78 -31.04 9.82
N ALA A 337 5.11 -30.29 10.70
CA ALA A 337 3.70 -30.50 11.03
C ALA A 337 2.75 -29.87 10.01
N ILE A 338 3.25 -29.23 8.96
CA ILE A 338 2.43 -28.58 7.91
C ILE A 338 2.85 -29.17 6.57
N GLU A 339 1.87 -29.57 5.79
CA GLU A 339 2.05 -30.22 4.48
C GLU A 339 1.21 -29.52 3.43
N LEU A 340 1.75 -29.41 2.21
CA LEU A 340 1.00 -28.97 1.04
C LEU A 340 0.23 -30.17 0.45
N ILE A 341 -1.08 -30.06 0.37
CA ILE A 341 -1.91 -30.92 -0.47
C ILE A 341 -2.03 -30.24 -1.84
N PRO A 342 -1.40 -30.79 -2.88
CA PRO A 342 -1.43 -30.22 -4.21
C PRO A 342 -2.85 -30.09 -4.77
N ARG A 343 -3.05 -29.11 -5.64
CA ARG A 343 -4.28 -28.99 -6.39
C ARG A 343 -4.39 -30.16 -7.38
N GLU A 344 -5.53 -30.81 -7.41
CA GLU A 344 -5.83 -31.78 -8.46
C GLU A 344 -5.75 -31.08 -9.82
N LYS A 345 -5.04 -31.72 -10.75
CA LYS A 345 -5.01 -31.25 -12.15
C LYS A 345 -6.37 -31.57 -12.74
N GLY A 346 -7.23 -30.57 -12.86
CA GLY A 346 -8.48 -30.69 -13.62
C GLY A 346 -8.20 -30.71 -15.12
#